data_8e956cbe0ad8c3e1da4af81e0fc3b2eb
#
_entry.id   8e956cbe0ad8c3e1da4af81e0fc3b2eb
#
_cell.length_a   1.000
_cell.length_b   1.000
_cell.length_c   1.000
_cell.angle_alpha   90.00
_cell.angle_beta   90.00
_cell.angle_gamma   90.00
#
_symmetry.space_group_name_H-M   'P 1'
#
loop_
_entity.id
_entity.type
_entity.pdbx_description
1 polymer ?
#
loop_
_entity_poly.entity_id
_entity_poly.type
_entity_poly.pdbx_seq_one_letter_code
_entity_poly.pdbx_strand_id
1 'polypeptide(L)'
;TLEVRFKGKSIADILEMTVEEALSFFELIPKIARKLRTLHSVGLGYIRLGQQATTISGGEAQRVKLAKELSRPGTGKTLYILDEPTTGLHFEDIRHLLGVLQALVRKGNTVLVIEHNLDVVKVADYVVDLGPDGGDAGGQILFAGTPEELAKSTTSTGHYLAEELSRGTGAASTEKEFDLDALASREDEPEEDEPEEDEPEEAEIIEDAEDESNGRSD
;
A
#
# COMPACT_ATOMS: atom_id res chain seq x y z
N THR A 1 -18.35 -21.05 21.26
CA THR A 1 -18.24 -20.09 20.12
C THR A 1 -18.15 -20.80 18.78
N LEU A 2 -17.45 -21.95 18.65
CA LEU A 2 -17.36 -22.71 17.38
C LEU A 2 -18.68 -23.36 16.93
N GLU A 3 -19.66 -23.47 17.81
CA GLU A 3 -20.99 -24.01 17.51
C GLU A 3 -21.92 -22.98 16.84
N VAL A 4 -21.64 -21.68 17.02
CA VAL A 4 -22.40 -20.62 16.37
C VAL A 4 -22.07 -20.59 14.86
N ARG A 5 -23.13 -20.61 14.04
CA ARG A 5 -22.99 -20.61 12.58
C ARG A 5 -23.78 -19.47 11.97
N PHE A 6 -23.16 -18.80 10.99
CA PHE A 6 -23.80 -17.83 10.12
C PHE A 6 -23.73 -18.34 8.67
N LYS A 7 -24.85 -18.44 7.99
CA LYS A 7 -24.95 -19.08 6.65
C LYS A 7 -24.23 -20.43 6.56
N GLY A 8 -24.32 -21.26 7.64
CA GLY A 8 -23.69 -22.59 7.72
C GLY A 8 -22.20 -22.60 8.07
N LYS A 9 -21.55 -21.45 8.19
CA LYS A 9 -20.12 -21.30 8.52
C LYS A 9 -19.91 -20.94 10.00
N SER A 10 -18.92 -21.55 10.64
CA SER A 10 -18.42 -21.16 11.96
C SER A 10 -17.42 -20.00 11.82
N ILE A 11 -17.01 -19.41 12.94
CA ILE A 11 -15.96 -18.36 12.92
C ILE A 11 -14.62 -18.91 12.38
N ALA A 12 -14.29 -20.17 12.67
CA ALA A 12 -13.09 -20.80 12.13
C ALA A 12 -13.15 -20.91 10.60
N ASP A 13 -14.30 -21.33 10.05
CA ASP A 13 -14.51 -21.40 8.61
C ASP A 13 -14.40 -20.02 7.94
N ILE A 14 -14.84 -18.96 8.63
CA ILE A 14 -14.76 -17.56 8.14
C ILE A 14 -13.31 -17.07 8.15
N LEU A 15 -12.55 -17.36 9.20
CA LEU A 15 -11.15 -16.97 9.30
C LEU A 15 -10.26 -17.63 8.24
N GLU A 16 -10.65 -18.83 7.75
CA GLU A 16 -9.96 -19.49 6.64
C GLU A 16 -10.28 -18.92 5.25
N MET A 17 -11.34 -18.11 5.13
CA MET A 17 -11.68 -17.44 3.87
C MET A 17 -10.63 -16.41 3.48
N THR A 18 -10.39 -16.28 2.17
CA THR A 18 -9.71 -15.12 1.62
C THR A 18 -10.61 -13.89 1.72
N VAL A 19 -10.00 -12.70 1.60
CA VAL A 19 -10.76 -11.42 1.53
C VAL A 19 -11.78 -11.46 0.39
N GLU A 20 -11.43 -12.01 -0.76
CA GLU A 20 -12.32 -12.14 -1.92
C GLU A 20 -13.51 -13.06 -1.66
N GLU A 21 -13.26 -14.24 -1.07
CA GLU A 21 -14.32 -15.19 -0.68
C GLU A 21 -15.25 -14.58 0.39
N ALA A 22 -14.65 -13.92 1.39
CA ALA A 22 -15.39 -13.24 2.45
C ALA A 22 -16.22 -12.07 1.93
N LEU A 23 -15.72 -11.33 0.94
CA LEU A 23 -16.46 -10.24 0.31
C LEU A 23 -17.76 -10.76 -0.34
N SER A 24 -17.69 -11.86 -1.06
CA SER A 24 -18.85 -12.54 -1.64
C SER A 24 -19.80 -13.08 -0.56
N PHE A 25 -19.24 -13.67 0.51
CA PHE A 25 -20.03 -14.25 1.60
C PHE A 25 -20.80 -13.20 2.40
N PHE A 26 -20.18 -12.03 2.65
CA PHE A 26 -20.74 -10.92 3.42
C PHE A 26 -21.33 -9.80 2.57
N GLU A 27 -21.59 -10.02 1.29
CA GLU A 27 -22.10 -9.00 0.35
C GLU A 27 -23.31 -8.22 0.89
N LEU A 28 -24.23 -8.90 1.58
CA LEU A 28 -25.45 -8.33 2.14
C LEU A 28 -25.25 -7.66 3.53
N ILE A 29 -24.03 -7.62 4.05
CA ILE A 29 -23.71 -6.96 5.32
C ILE A 29 -22.82 -5.75 5.03
N PRO A 30 -23.41 -4.53 4.87
CA PRO A 30 -22.69 -3.38 4.34
C PRO A 30 -21.44 -2.99 5.11
N LYS A 31 -21.48 -3.03 6.46
CA LYS A 31 -20.34 -2.68 7.33
C LYS A 31 -19.13 -3.59 7.09
N ILE A 32 -19.35 -4.91 6.96
CA ILE A 32 -18.29 -5.88 6.71
C ILE A 32 -17.84 -5.78 5.24
N ALA A 33 -18.78 -5.78 4.31
CA ALA A 33 -18.49 -5.73 2.87
C ALA A 33 -17.65 -4.49 2.50
N ARG A 34 -17.89 -3.33 3.14
CA ARG A 34 -17.11 -2.11 2.93
C ARG A 34 -15.64 -2.32 3.31
N LYS A 35 -15.35 -2.80 4.52
CA LYS A 35 -13.97 -3.06 4.97
C LYS A 35 -13.25 -4.08 4.08
N LEU A 36 -13.97 -5.13 3.67
CA LEU A 36 -13.41 -6.15 2.74
C LEU A 36 -13.15 -5.59 1.34
N ARG A 37 -14.05 -4.72 0.81
CA ARG A 37 -13.79 -4.03 -0.48
C ARG A 37 -12.54 -3.16 -0.41
N THR A 38 -12.33 -2.44 0.69
CA THR A 38 -11.13 -1.62 0.86
C THR A 38 -9.86 -2.47 0.86
N LEU A 39 -9.86 -3.62 1.55
CA LEU A 39 -8.73 -4.56 1.50
C LEU A 39 -8.53 -5.12 0.08
N HIS A 40 -9.60 -5.51 -0.59
CA HIS A 40 -9.54 -6.00 -1.97
C HIS A 40 -8.99 -4.94 -2.92
N SER A 41 -9.39 -3.67 -2.76
CA SER A 41 -8.97 -2.56 -3.63
C SER A 41 -7.48 -2.23 -3.57
N VAL A 42 -6.81 -2.59 -2.49
CA VAL A 42 -5.35 -2.45 -2.36
C VAL A 42 -4.58 -3.72 -2.75
N GLY A 43 -5.24 -4.67 -3.46
CA GLY A 43 -4.61 -5.91 -3.92
C GLY A 43 -4.41 -6.97 -2.84
N LEU A 44 -5.23 -6.98 -1.79
CA LEU A 44 -5.17 -7.95 -0.70
C LEU A 44 -6.30 -9.00 -0.77
N GLY A 45 -6.88 -9.22 -1.97
CA GLY A 45 -7.98 -10.17 -2.16
C GLY A 45 -7.64 -11.61 -1.78
N TYR A 46 -6.39 -12.02 -1.94
CA TYR A 46 -5.89 -13.37 -1.68
C TYR A 46 -5.55 -13.66 -0.22
N ILE A 47 -5.40 -12.64 0.65
CA ILE A 47 -5.05 -12.82 2.06
C ILE A 47 -6.22 -13.44 2.82
N ARG A 48 -5.95 -14.37 3.73
CA ARG A 48 -6.97 -14.96 4.61
C ARG A 48 -7.29 -14.02 5.76
N LEU A 49 -8.56 -13.98 6.17
CA LEU A 49 -8.99 -13.13 7.29
C LEU A 49 -8.30 -13.49 8.62
N GLY A 50 -8.00 -14.78 8.83
CA GLY A 50 -7.29 -15.26 10.02
C GLY A 50 -5.78 -15.37 9.84
N GLN A 51 -5.18 -14.74 8.82
CA GLN A 51 -3.74 -14.81 8.60
C GLN A 51 -2.97 -14.14 9.73
N GLN A 52 -1.95 -14.83 10.26
CA GLN A 52 -1.11 -14.32 11.32
C GLN A 52 -0.25 -13.15 10.83
N ALA A 53 -0.13 -12.08 11.62
CA ALA A 53 0.66 -10.89 11.26
C ALA A 53 2.13 -11.21 10.92
N THR A 54 2.71 -12.21 11.58
CA THR A 54 4.09 -12.67 11.34
C THR A 54 4.31 -13.34 9.99
N THR A 55 3.24 -13.70 9.27
CA THR A 55 3.30 -14.30 7.94
C THR A 55 3.01 -13.31 6.82
N ILE A 56 2.69 -12.05 7.18
CA ILE A 56 2.42 -10.96 6.26
C ILE A 56 3.75 -10.32 5.86
N SER A 57 3.99 -10.14 4.57
CA SER A 57 5.16 -9.43 4.06
C SER A 57 5.11 -7.93 4.37
N GLY A 58 6.25 -7.23 4.32
CA GLY A 58 6.32 -5.79 4.56
C GLY A 58 5.38 -4.99 3.65
N GLY A 59 5.34 -5.30 2.35
CA GLY A 59 4.45 -4.66 1.39
C GLY A 59 2.96 -4.95 1.66
N GLU A 60 2.62 -6.17 2.10
CA GLU A 60 1.25 -6.52 2.50
C GLU A 60 0.82 -5.75 3.75
N ALA A 61 1.70 -5.69 4.77
CA ALA A 61 1.44 -4.94 5.99
C ALA A 61 1.20 -3.44 5.69
N GLN A 62 2.00 -2.87 4.78
CA GLN A 62 1.83 -1.49 4.33
C GLN A 62 0.48 -1.27 3.65
N ARG A 63 0.04 -2.20 2.79
CA ARG A 63 -1.29 -2.13 2.14
C ARG A 63 -2.44 -2.32 3.12
N VAL A 64 -2.28 -3.15 4.18
CA VAL A 64 -3.27 -3.25 5.27
C VAL A 64 -3.42 -1.90 5.99
N LYS A 65 -2.31 -1.22 6.31
CA LYS A 65 -2.35 0.13 6.88
C LYS A 65 -3.04 1.12 5.93
N LEU A 66 -2.71 1.08 4.64
CA LEU A 66 -3.35 1.92 3.62
C LEU A 66 -4.86 1.65 3.56
N ALA A 67 -5.32 0.39 3.60
CA ALA A 67 -6.73 0.05 3.64
C ALA A 67 -7.42 0.59 4.90
N LYS A 68 -6.77 0.54 6.07
CA LYS A 68 -7.29 1.14 7.32
C LYS A 68 -7.50 2.66 7.15
N GLU A 69 -6.52 3.37 6.59
CA GLU A 69 -6.63 4.81 6.35
C GLU A 69 -7.72 5.16 5.32
N LEU A 70 -7.86 4.38 4.27
CA LEU A 70 -8.91 4.56 3.25
C LEU A 70 -10.32 4.34 3.80
N SER A 71 -10.46 3.56 4.86
CA SER A 71 -11.73 3.32 5.53
C SER A 71 -12.19 4.50 6.38
N ARG A 72 -11.31 5.49 6.64
CA ARG A 72 -11.61 6.70 7.41
C ARG A 72 -12.05 7.84 6.50
N PRO A 73 -12.89 8.78 6.99
CA PRO A 73 -13.19 10.00 6.26
C PRO A 73 -11.91 10.82 6.05
N GLY A 74 -11.53 11.05 4.79
CA GLY A 74 -10.32 11.80 4.45
C GLY A 74 -10.48 13.29 4.71
N THR A 75 -9.45 13.94 5.29
CA THR A 75 -9.41 15.41 5.49
C THR A 75 -8.94 16.17 4.24
N GLY A 76 -8.41 15.48 3.23
CA GLY A 76 -7.81 16.09 2.03
C GLY A 76 -6.50 16.84 2.31
N LYS A 77 -5.82 16.57 3.43
CA LYS A 77 -4.57 17.24 3.86
C LYS A 77 -3.53 16.25 4.40
N THR A 78 -3.62 14.99 4.00
CA THR A 78 -2.72 13.93 4.47
C THR A 78 -1.58 13.72 3.47
N LEU A 79 -0.35 13.54 3.98
CA LEU A 79 0.79 13.06 3.21
C LEU A 79 0.92 11.56 3.44
N TYR A 80 0.78 10.77 2.39
CA TYR A 80 1.05 9.33 2.38
C TYR A 80 2.45 9.10 1.83
N ILE A 81 3.28 8.35 2.56
CA ILE A 81 4.60 7.91 2.11
C ILE A 81 4.57 6.40 2.01
N LEU A 82 4.81 5.87 0.82
CA LEU A 82 4.75 4.45 0.50
C LEU A 82 6.10 4.00 -0.06
N ASP A 83 6.64 2.94 0.50
CA ASP A 83 7.92 2.36 0.09
C ASP A 83 7.65 1.02 -0.60
N GLU A 84 7.97 0.95 -1.89
CA GLU A 84 7.76 -0.21 -2.77
C GLU A 84 6.38 -0.89 -2.62
N PRO A 85 5.26 -0.15 -2.68
CA PRO A 85 3.94 -0.71 -2.40
C PRO A 85 3.48 -1.74 -3.44
N THR A 86 4.14 -1.84 -4.60
CA THR A 86 3.83 -2.83 -5.63
C THR A 86 4.55 -4.16 -5.44
N THR A 87 5.45 -4.28 -4.45
CA THR A 87 6.20 -5.52 -4.20
C THR A 87 5.27 -6.70 -3.96
N GLY A 88 5.46 -7.77 -4.74
CA GLY A 88 4.67 -9.00 -4.64
C GLY A 88 3.26 -8.90 -5.22
N LEU A 89 2.90 -7.82 -5.90
CA LEU A 89 1.62 -7.67 -6.59
C LEU A 89 1.66 -8.22 -8.02
N HIS A 90 0.54 -8.81 -8.42
CA HIS A 90 0.28 -9.11 -9.82
C HIS A 90 -0.14 -7.84 -10.57
N PHE A 91 0.00 -7.83 -11.88
CA PHE A 91 -0.30 -6.68 -12.77
C PHE A 91 -1.69 -6.06 -12.52
N GLU A 92 -2.74 -6.87 -12.38
CA GLU A 92 -4.10 -6.36 -12.11
C GLU A 92 -4.22 -5.70 -10.73
N ASP A 93 -3.52 -6.22 -9.71
CA ASP A 93 -3.50 -5.63 -8.38
C ASP A 93 -2.78 -4.28 -8.36
N ILE A 94 -1.72 -4.14 -9.16
CA ILE A 94 -1.02 -2.85 -9.35
C ILE A 94 -1.99 -1.82 -9.93
N ARG A 95 -2.79 -2.17 -10.93
CA ARG A 95 -3.81 -1.26 -11.49
C ARG A 95 -4.81 -0.81 -10.45
N HIS A 96 -5.31 -1.74 -9.62
CA HIS A 96 -6.22 -1.41 -8.52
C HIS A 96 -5.57 -0.46 -7.51
N LEU A 97 -4.35 -0.76 -7.07
CA LEU A 97 -3.60 0.10 -6.16
C LEU A 97 -3.40 1.51 -6.74
N LEU A 98 -3.00 1.62 -8.00
CA LEU A 98 -2.83 2.92 -8.66
C LEU A 98 -4.15 3.72 -8.71
N GLY A 99 -5.27 3.06 -9.00
CA GLY A 99 -6.60 3.68 -8.95
C GLY A 99 -6.91 4.27 -7.58
N VAL A 100 -6.57 3.53 -6.51
CA VAL A 100 -6.72 3.99 -5.12
C VAL A 100 -5.83 5.20 -4.82
N LEU A 101 -4.54 5.15 -5.19
CA LEU A 101 -3.59 6.24 -4.95
C LEU A 101 -4.00 7.53 -5.68
N GLN A 102 -4.40 7.41 -6.93
CA GLN A 102 -4.92 8.55 -7.70
C GLN A 102 -6.21 9.12 -7.11
N ALA A 103 -7.09 8.27 -6.59
CA ALA A 103 -8.30 8.74 -5.93
C ALA A 103 -8.00 9.49 -4.62
N LEU A 104 -6.95 9.11 -3.86
CA LEU A 104 -6.45 9.87 -2.72
C LEU A 104 -5.95 11.25 -3.13
N VAL A 105 -5.18 11.33 -4.23
CA VAL A 105 -4.69 12.61 -4.77
C VAL A 105 -5.86 13.51 -5.20
N ARG A 106 -6.86 12.97 -5.92
CA ARG A 106 -8.07 13.72 -6.30
C ARG A 106 -8.84 14.29 -5.11
N LYS A 107 -8.78 13.64 -3.94
CA LYS A 107 -9.35 14.15 -2.67
C LYS A 107 -8.50 15.24 -2.00
N GLY A 108 -7.42 15.69 -2.62
CA GLY A 108 -6.55 16.77 -2.14
C GLY A 108 -5.39 16.30 -1.25
N ASN A 109 -5.16 14.99 -1.13
CA ASN A 109 -4.01 14.47 -0.41
C ASN A 109 -2.74 14.50 -1.27
N THR A 110 -1.58 14.36 -0.62
CA THR A 110 -0.29 14.16 -1.28
C THR A 110 0.15 12.72 -1.11
N VAL A 111 0.59 12.08 -2.18
CA VAL A 111 1.11 10.71 -2.15
C VAL A 111 2.54 10.73 -2.68
N LEU A 112 3.48 10.32 -1.83
CA LEU A 112 4.88 10.10 -2.18
C LEU A 112 5.13 8.60 -2.25
N VAL A 113 5.58 8.11 -3.41
CA VAL A 113 5.84 6.69 -3.62
C VAL A 113 7.31 6.51 -3.96
N ILE A 114 8.00 5.63 -3.24
CA ILE A 114 9.35 5.17 -3.57
C ILE A 114 9.15 3.90 -4.39
N GLU A 115 9.50 3.92 -5.67
CA GLU A 115 9.24 2.82 -6.59
C GLU A 115 10.23 2.78 -7.75
N HIS A 116 10.37 1.58 -8.31
CA HIS A 116 11.12 1.32 -9.53
C HIS A 116 10.23 0.71 -10.64
N ASN A 117 8.95 0.48 -10.36
CA ASN A 117 7.98 -0.06 -11.30
C ASN A 117 7.53 1.02 -12.29
N LEU A 118 7.76 0.81 -13.59
CA LEU A 118 7.42 1.79 -14.62
C LEU A 118 5.91 2.04 -14.77
N ASP A 119 5.05 1.07 -14.38
CA ASP A 119 3.61 1.29 -14.37
C ASP A 119 3.19 2.35 -13.35
N VAL A 120 3.93 2.47 -12.24
CA VAL A 120 3.74 3.54 -11.25
C VAL A 120 4.33 4.84 -11.74
N VAL A 121 5.57 4.80 -12.27
CA VAL A 121 6.28 6.00 -12.74
C VAL A 121 5.52 6.71 -13.86
N LYS A 122 4.96 5.97 -14.83
CA LYS A 122 4.26 6.56 -16.00
C LYS A 122 2.95 7.27 -15.64
N VAL A 123 2.36 7.03 -14.47
CA VAL A 123 1.08 7.64 -14.03
C VAL A 123 1.27 8.67 -12.92
N ALA A 124 2.51 8.93 -12.51
CA ALA A 124 2.84 9.94 -11.51
C ALA A 124 2.66 11.36 -12.09
N ASP A 125 2.27 12.32 -11.26
CA ASP A 125 2.24 13.75 -11.63
C ASP A 125 3.65 14.34 -11.71
N TYR A 126 4.57 13.82 -10.89
CA TYR A 126 5.95 14.30 -10.78
C TYR A 126 6.88 13.18 -10.37
N VAL A 127 8.07 13.12 -10.98
CA VAL A 127 9.10 12.11 -10.73
C VAL A 127 10.39 12.77 -10.30
N VAL A 128 11.03 12.21 -9.28
CA VAL A 128 12.41 12.52 -8.89
C VAL A 128 13.25 11.26 -9.11
N ASP A 129 14.13 11.28 -10.09
CA ASP A 129 15.01 10.14 -10.44
C ASP A 129 16.34 10.29 -9.71
N LEU A 130 16.70 9.28 -8.91
CA LEU A 130 17.92 9.25 -8.10
C LEU A 130 18.91 8.23 -8.66
N GLY A 131 20.19 8.60 -8.68
CA GLY A 131 21.25 7.71 -9.16
C GLY A 131 22.63 8.35 -9.08
N PRO A 132 23.62 7.93 -9.97
CA PRO A 132 23.49 6.86 -10.96
C PRO A 132 23.46 5.47 -10.35
N ASP A 133 24.13 5.28 -9.20
CA ASP A 133 24.28 4.02 -8.47
C ASP A 133 23.76 4.15 -7.04
N GLY A 134 23.83 3.06 -6.26
CA GLY A 134 23.59 3.06 -4.82
C GLY A 134 24.87 3.36 -4.01
N GLY A 135 24.72 3.56 -2.69
CA GLY A 135 25.84 3.81 -1.77
C GLY A 135 26.46 5.20 -1.89
N ASP A 136 27.73 5.34 -1.53
CA ASP A 136 28.44 6.63 -1.39
C ASP A 136 28.54 7.42 -2.71
N ALA A 137 28.45 6.77 -3.86
CA ALA A 137 28.49 7.38 -5.19
C ALA A 137 27.10 7.67 -5.77
N GLY A 138 26.03 7.25 -5.08
CA GLY A 138 24.64 7.36 -5.51
C GLY A 138 23.88 8.49 -4.81
N GLY A 139 22.55 8.40 -4.92
CA GLY A 139 21.64 9.31 -4.21
C GLY A 139 21.62 10.76 -4.75
N GLN A 140 22.18 11.00 -5.92
CA GLN A 140 22.10 12.29 -6.59
C GLN A 140 20.80 12.42 -7.39
N ILE A 141 20.22 13.61 -7.42
CA ILE A 141 19.08 13.87 -8.30
C ILE A 141 19.59 13.95 -9.75
N LEU A 142 19.23 12.96 -10.55
CA LEU A 142 19.56 12.91 -11.98
C LEU A 142 18.52 13.64 -12.82
N PHE A 143 17.26 13.62 -12.37
CA PHE A 143 16.15 14.27 -13.04
C PHE A 143 15.05 14.62 -12.02
N ALA A 144 14.30 15.70 -12.29
CA ALA A 144 13.09 16.05 -11.57
C ALA A 144 12.13 16.74 -12.55
N GLY A 145 10.92 16.21 -12.72
CA GLY A 145 9.93 16.71 -13.68
C GLY A 145 8.79 15.73 -13.90
N THR A 146 8.03 15.91 -14.98
CA THR A 146 6.95 14.98 -15.34
C THR A 146 7.48 13.70 -15.98
N PRO A 147 6.70 12.59 -16.00
CA PRO A 147 7.09 11.37 -16.69
C PRO A 147 7.41 11.59 -18.17
N GLU A 148 6.66 12.45 -18.87
CA GLU A 148 6.87 12.75 -20.29
C GLU A 148 8.20 13.51 -20.53
N GLU A 149 8.63 14.33 -19.58
CA GLU A 149 9.92 15.01 -19.61
C GLU A 149 11.05 14.03 -19.28
N LEU A 150 10.85 13.16 -18.29
CA LEU A 150 11.79 12.09 -17.93
C LEU A 150 12.05 11.16 -19.12
N ALA A 151 11.01 10.77 -19.86
CA ALA A 151 11.13 9.91 -21.04
C ALA A 151 11.99 10.55 -22.17
N LYS A 152 12.23 11.85 -22.14
CA LYS A 152 13.10 12.57 -23.08
C LYS A 152 14.51 12.78 -22.54
N SER A 153 14.75 12.44 -21.28
CA SER A 153 16.04 12.59 -20.63
C SER A 153 17.03 11.51 -21.06
N THR A 154 18.29 11.67 -20.69
CA THR A 154 19.36 10.69 -20.97
C THR A 154 19.58 9.74 -19.80
N THR A 155 18.73 9.75 -18.78
CA THR A 155 18.85 8.83 -17.66
C THR A 155 18.42 7.41 -18.06
N SER A 156 18.90 6.40 -17.35
CA SER A 156 18.49 5.00 -17.60
C SER A 156 16.99 4.85 -17.41
N THR A 157 16.41 5.42 -16.37
CA THR A 157 14.97 5.41 -16.10
C THR A 157 14.18 6.05 -17.25
N GLY A 158 14.65 7.20 -17.75
CA GLY A 158 14.05 7.88 -18.90
C GLY A 158 14.02 7.05 -20.16
N HIS A 159 15.11 6.34 -20.45
CA HIS A 159 15.19 5.44 -21.61
C HIS A 159 14.14 4.32 -21.55
N TYR A 160 14.06 3.59 -20.43
CA TYR A 160 13.08 2.51 -20.25
C TYR A 160 11.63 3.05 -20.23
N LEU A 161 11.40 4.22 -19.62
CA LEU A 161 10.09 4.84 -19.62
C LEU A 161 9.64 5.24 -21.03
N ALA A 162 10.54 5.75 -21.87
CA ALA A 162 10.24 6.08 -23.27
C ALA A 162 9.79 4.84 -24.07
N GLU A 163 10.45 3.71 -23.86
CA GLU A 163 10.04 2.44 -24.47
C GLU A 163 8.64 2.00 -23.98
N GLU A 164 8.40 2.10 -22.69
CA GLU A 164 7.12 1.70 -22.09
C GLU A 164 5.96 2.57 -22.58
N LEU A 165 6.15 3.88 -22.61
CA LEU A 165 5.14 4.79 -23.16
C LEU A 165 4.86 4.56 -24.65
N SER A 166 5.88 4.18 -25.43
CA SER A 166 5.69 3.85 -26.84
C SER A 166 4.87 2.57 -27.06
N ARG A 167 4.95 1.61 -26.15
CA ARG A 167 4.15 0.37 -26.18
C ARG A 167 2.70 0.63 -25.75
N GLY A 168 2.47 1.57 -24.82
CA GLY A 168 1.17 1.88 -24.25
C GLY A 168 0.20 2.64 -25.17
N THR A 169 0.65 3.18 -26.29
CA THR A 169 -0.21 3.95 -27.23
C THR A 169 -1.25 3.10 -27.97
N GLY A 170 -1.32 1.80 -27.72
CA GLY A 170 -2.28 0.86 -28.35
C GLY A 170 -3.46 0.39 -27.47
N ALA A 171 -3.44 0.67 -26.17
CA ALA A 171 -4.52 0.27 -25.26
C ALA A 171 -5.26 1.49 -24.73
N ALA A 172 -6.46 1.73 -25.27
CA ALA A 172 -7.39 2.71 -24.71
C ALA A 172 -7.59 2.39 -23.22
N SER A 173 -7.16 3.31 -22.36
CA SER A 173 -7.43 3.30 -20.94
C SER A 173 -8.93 3.39 -20.72
N THR A 174 -9.59 2.26 -20.50
CA THR A 174 -10.88 2.27 -19.81
C THR A 174 -10.56 2.53 -18.35
N GLU A 175 -10.34 3.80 -18.01
CA GLU A 175 -10.37 4.27 -16.62
C GLU A 175 -11.77 3.98 -16.08
N LYS A 176 -11.92 2.83 -15.42
CA LYS A 176 -12.99 2.71 -14.44
C LYS A 176 -12.58 3.63 -13.30
N GLU A 177 -13.24 4.79 -13.26
CA GLU A 177 -13.09 5.77 -12.19
C GLU A 177 -13.27 5.04 -10.85
N PHE A 178 -12.19 4.99 -10.08
CA PHE A 178 -12.21 4.34 -8.77
C PHE A 178 -12.91 5.28 -7.80
N ASP A 179 -14.16 4.96 -7.45
CA ASP A 179 -15.01 5.77 -6.59
C ASP A 179 -14.71 5.47 -5.11
N LEU A 180 -13.85 6.31 -4.51
CA LEU A 180 -13.60 6.28 -3.06
C LEU A 180 -14.84 6.66 -2.25
N ASP A 181 -15.77 7.44 -2.80
CA ASP A 181 -16.98 7.83 -2.09
C ASP A 181 -17.95 6.65 -2.00
N ALA A 182 -17.94 5.74 -3.00
CA ALA A 182 -18.64 4.46 -2.89
C ALA A 182 -18.05 3.56 -1.78
N LEU A 183 -16.76 3.71 -1.43
CA LEU A 183 -16.13 3.03 -0.29
C LEU A 183 -16.45 3.74 1.04
N ALA A 184 -16.57 5.08 1.04
CA ALA A 184 -16.77 5.91 2.21
C ALA A 184 -18.25 6.22 2.49
N SER A 185 -19.11 6.25 1.46
CA SER A 185 -20.50 6.70 1.59
C SER A 185 -21.44 5.59 2.04
N ARG A 186 -21.66 5.53 3.32
CA ARG A 186 -22.96 5.51 4.01
C ARG A 186 -22.67 5.98 5.40
N GLU A 187 -23.33 7.07 5.80
CA GLU A 187 -23.24 7.67 7.13
C GLU A 187 -23.48 6.59 8.21
N ASP A 188 -22.37 6.03 8.68
CA ASP A 188 -22.38 5.36 9.97
C ASP A 188 -22.10 6.46 10.98
N GLU A 189 -22.92 6.53 12.03
CA GLU A 189 -22.65 7.33 13.22
C GLU A 189 -21.18 7.13 13.64
N PRO A 190 -20.47 8.19 14.05
CA PRO A 190 -19.09 8.06 14.46
C PRO A 190 -19.04 6.96 15.52
N GLU A 191 -18.37 5.84 15.22
CA GLU A 191 -17.92 4.92 16.25
C GLU A 191 -17.09 5.81 17.18
N GLU A 192 -17.50 5.95 18.44
CA GLU A 192 -16.63 6.49 19.47
C GLU A 192 -15.41 5.55 19.46
N ASP A 193 -14.33 6.03 18.83
CA ASP A 193 -13.04 5.35 18.90
C ASP A 193 -12.70 5.24 20.37
N GLU A 194 -12.87 4.06 20.98
CA GLU A 194 -12.22 3.79 22.25
C GLU A 194 -10.73 4.09 22.00
N PRO A 195 -10.10 4.94 22.83
CA PRO A 195 -8.70 5.25 22.65
C PRO A 195 -7.94 3.92 22.60
N GLU A 196 -7.29 3.62 21.46
CA GLU A 196 -6.30 2.55 21.40
C GLU A 196 -5.33 2.92 22.55
N GLU A 197 -5.30 2.12 23.61
CA GLU A 197 -4.24 2.23 24.60
C GLU A 197 -2.94 1.97 23.82
N ASP A 198 -2.20 3.06 23.58
CA ASP A 198 -0.85 2.98 23.03
C ASP A 198 -0.06 2.11 24.00
N GLU A 199 0.09 0.81 23.68
CA GLU A 199 1.09 0.01 24.36
C GLU A 199 2.43 0.73 24.09
N PRO A 200 3.17 1.12 25.14
CA PRO A 200 4.44 1.79 24.96
C PRO A 200 5.33 0.86 24.14
N GLU A 201 5.81 1.33 22.98
CA GLU A 201 6.91 0.67 22.27
C GLU A 201 8.03 0.48 23.28
N GLU A 202 8.28 -0.77 23.70
CA GLU A 202 9.46 -1.11 24.49
C GLU A 202 10.68 -0.74 23.64
N ALA A 203 11.30 0.38 23.99
CA ALA A 203 12.56 0.78 23.43
C ALA A 203 13.57 -0.30 23.82
N GLU A 204 14.02 -1.13 22.88
CA GLU A 204 15.16 -1.99 23.06
C GLU A 204 16.38 -1.12 23.40
N ILE A 205 16.74 -1.13 24.68
CA ILE A 205 17.99 -0.56 25.14
C ILE A 205 19.07 -1.53 24.66
N ILE A 206 19.78 -1.16 23.61
CA ILE A 206 21.03 -1.82 23.21
C ILE A 206 22.05 -1.45 24.26
N GLU A 207 22.28 -2.33 25.24
CA GLU A 207 23.45 -2.24 26.12
C GLU A 207 24.71 -2.52 25.29
N ASP A 208 25.47 -1.47 25.04
CA ASP A 208 26.83 -1.57 24.51
C ASP A 208 27.69 -2.43 25.50
N ALA A 209 28.01 -3.64 25.09
CA ALA A 209 29.00 -4.46 25.80
C ALA A 209 30.37 -3.81 25.63
N GLU A 210 30.82 -3.06 26.65
CA GLU A 210 32.18 -2.61 26.76
C GLU A 210 33.12 -3.83 26.91
N ASP A 211 33.96 -4.01 25.92
CA ASP A 211 35.05 -4.99 25.86
C ASP A 211 36.16 -4.57 26.82
N GLU A 212 36.12 -5.06 28.06
CA GLU A 212 37.26 -5.00 28.97
C GLU A 212 38.29 -6.06 28.63
N SER A 213 39.14 -5.82 27.64
CA SER A 213 40.40 -6.50 27.50
C SER A 213 41.45 -5.88 28.41
N ASN A 214 41.54 -6.34 29.66
CA ASN A 214 42.64 -5.95 30.56
C ASN A 214 43.76 -6.96 30.48
N GLY A 215 44.85 -6.54 29.83
CA GLY A 215 46.10 -7.27 29.81
C GLY A 215 46.76 -7.34 31.20
N ARG A 216 47.29 -8.48 31.52
CA ARG A 216 48.39 -8.58 32.49
C ARG A 216 49.51 -9.43 31.95
N SER A 217 50.64 -8.74 31.81
CA SER A 217 51.96 -9.31 31.75
C SER A 217 52.28 -10.08 33.05
N ASP A 218 52.89 -11.25 32.92
CA ASP A 218 54.17 -11.65 33.54
C ASP A 218 54.66 -12.89 32.79
#